data_2bd47c273f493fbe9c2db2b843b6611e
#
_entry.id   2bd47c273f493fbe9c2db2b843b6611e
#
_cell.length_a   1.000
_cell.length_b   1.000
_cell.length_c   1.000
_cell.angle_alpha   90.00
_cell.angle_beta   90.00
_cell.angle_gamma   90.00
#
_symmetry.space_group_name_H-M   'P 1'
#
loop_
_entity.id
_entity.type
_entity.pdbx_description
1 polymer ?
#
loop_
_entity_poly.entity_id
_entity_poly.type
_entity_poly.pdbx_seq_one_letter_code
_entity_poly.pdbx_strand_id
1 'polypeptide(L)'
;HVHRTMFGEVLLVRNNDEILAFENKCPHQNKSLEGCWLEDEQIVCPYHQYHFNLSDGRGQGMYVDKYQLKFEDGKVFLGKEKWSLF
;
A
#
# COMPACT_ATOMS: atom_id res chain seq x y z
N HIS A 1 -2.08 -8.03 2.89
CA HIS A 1 -1.98 -9.04 1.84
C HIS A 1 -1.03 -8.58 0.74
N VAL A 2 -0.03 -9.36 0.43
CA VAL A 2 1.04 -8.97 -0.49
C VAL A 2 0.90 -9.71 -1.81
N HIS A 3 1.00 -8.96 -2.91
CA HIS A 3 0.97 -9.51 -4.26
C HIS A 3 2.20 -9.07 -5.05
N ARG A 4 2.70 -9.93 -5.92
CA ARG A 4 3.76 -9.58 -6.85
C ARG A 4 3.16 -9.08 -8.14
N THR A 5 3.66 -7.94 -8.62
CA THR A 5 3.19 -7.32 -9.86
C THR A 5 4.40 -6.86 -10.68
N MET A 6 4.15 -6.28 -11.85
CA MET A 6 5.22 -5.69 -12.65
C MET A 6 5.89 -4.52 -11.94
N PHE A 7 5.24 -3.92 -10.96
CA PHE A 7 5.80 -2.84 -10.15
C PHE A 7 6.54 -3.35 -8.91
N GLY A 8 6.67 -4.68 -8.76
CA GLY A 8 7.24 -5.30 -7.59
C GLY A 8 6.16 -5.81 -6.64
N GLU A 9 6.48 -5.93 -5.36
CA GLU A 9 5.51 -6.39 -4.38
C GLU A 9 4.58 -5.25 -3.98
N VAL A 10 3.29 -5.54 -4.00
CA VAL A 10 2.25 -4.57 -3.65
C VAL A 10 1.49 -5.08 -2.44
N LEU A 11 1.35 -4.22 -1.44
CA LEU A 11 0.56 -4.49 -0.25
C LEU A 11 -0.87 -4.02 -0.49
N LEU A 12 -1.83 -4.92 -0.37
CA LEU A 12 -3.25 -4.58 -0.43
C LEU A 12 -3.78 -4.44 0.98
N VAL A 13 -4.45 -3.32 1.22
CA VAL A 13 -5.03 -2.99 2.52
C VAL A 13 -6.52 -2.77 2.32
N ARG A 14 -7.32 -3.42 3.16
CA ARG A 14 -8.77 -3.20 3.17
C ARG A 14 -9.13 -2.34 4.37
N ASN A 15 -9.79 -1.21 4.10
CA ASN A 15 -10.29 -0.32 5.14
C ASN A 15 -11.78 -0.12 4.90
N ASN A 16 -12.62 -0.76 5.71
CA ASN A 16 -14.07 -0.83 5.50
C ASN A 16 -14.36 -1.45 4.14
N ASP A 17 -15.01 -0.72 3.24
CA ASP A 17 -15.35 -1.22 1.90
C ASP A 17 -14.35 -0.78 0.84
N GLU A 18 -13.28 -0.11 1.26
CA GLU A 18 -12.28 0.41 0.35
C GLU A 18 -11.03 -0.48 0.35
N ILE A 19 -10.51 -0.72 -0.85
CA ILE A 19 -9.25 -1.45 -1.02
C ILE A 19 -8.20 -0.46 -1.50
N LEU A 20 -7.07 -0.45 -0.82
CA LEU A 20 -5.95 0.45 -1.12
C LEU A 20 -4.71 -0.37 -1.44
N ALA A 21 -3.88 0.16 -2.31
CA ALA A 21 -2.65 -0.51 -2.73
C ALA A 21 -1.45 0.37 -2.44
N PHE A 22 -0.45 -0.22 -1.81
CA PHE A 22 0.80 0.46 -1.46
C PHE A 22 1.99 -0.39 -1.88
N GLU A 23 3.13 0.25 -2.10
CA GLU A 23 4.37 -0.48 -2.25
C GLU A 23 4.64 -1.24 -0.95
N ASN A 24 4.96 -2.53 -1.05
CA ASN A 24 5.20 -3.35 0.13
C ASN A 24 6.62 -3.12 0.66
N LYS A 25 6.85 -1.92 1.17
CA LYS A 25 8.17 -1.51 1.61
C LYS A 25 8.07 -0.38 2.62
N CYS A 26 8.54 -0.64 3.83
CA CYS A 26 8.63 0.41 4.84
C CYS A 26 9.81 1.34 4.48
N PRO A 27 9.57 2.64 4.29
CA PRO A 27 10.63 3.56 3.89
C PRO A 27 11.74 3.72 4.91
N HIS A 28 11.46 3.38 6.17
CA HIS A 28 12.44 3.46 7.24
C HIS A 28 13.59 2.47 7.07
N GLN A 29 13.30 1.22 6.71
CA GLN A 29 14.31 0.16 6.60
C GLN A 29 14.20 -0.67 5.33
N ASN A 30 13.34 -0.28 4.41
CA ASN A 30 13.09 -1.03 3.17
C ASN A 30 12.65 -2.47 3.40
N LYS A 31 12.01 -2.74 4.54
CA LYS A 31 11.49 -4.05 4.85
C LYS A 31 10.04 -4.17 4.42
N SER A 32 9.60 -5.40 4.22
CA SER A 32 8.20 -5.68 3.90
C SER A 32 7.27 -5.11 4.97
N LEU A 33 6.13 -4.58 4.53
CA LEU A 33 5.07 -4.14 5.44
C LEU A 33 4.12 -5.28 5.80
N GLU A 34 4.41 -6.49 5.36
CA GLU A 34 3.62 -7.65 5.74
C GLU A 34 3.61 -7.80 7.26
N GLY A 35 2.43 -8.02 7.83
CA GLY A 35 2.28 -8.03 9.28
C GLY A 35 1.90 -6.68 9.86
N CYS A 36 1.81 -5.63 9.05
CA CYS A 36 1.33 -4.34 9.50
C CYS A 36 -0.13 -4.44 9.94
N TRP A 37 -0.57 -3.46 10.72
CA TRP A 37 -1.98 -3.37 11.12
C TRP A 37 -2.48 -1.96 10.87
N LEU A 38 -3.79 -1.78 10.94
CA LEU A 38 -4.43 -0.47 10.75
C LEU A 38 -4.83 0.11 12.08
N GLU A 39 -4.61 1.41 12.23
CA GLU A 39 -4.97 2.13 13.44
C GLU A 39 -5.24 3.58 13.07
N ASP A 40 -6.42 4.11 13.39
CA ASP A 40 -6.80 5.50 13.12
C ASP A 40 -6.56 5.91 11.67
N GLU A 41 -6.93 5.04 10.72
CA GLU A 41 -6.76 5.26 9.28
C GLU A 41 -5.29 5.43 8.88
N GLN A 42 -4.42 4.71 9.57
CA GLN A 42 -3.00 4.67 9.28
C GLN A 42 -2.52 3.23 9.23
N ILE A 43 -1.50 2.99 8.40
CA ILE A 43 -0.75 1.73 8.42
C ILE A 43 0.30 1.84 9.50
N VAL A 44 0.37 0.86 10.39
CA VAL A 44 1.42 0.81 11.40
C VAL A 44 2.42 -0.25 11.00
N CYS A 45 3.66 0.16 10.78
CA CYS A 45 4.75 -0.73 10.42
C CYS A 45 5.09 -1.64 11.62
N PRO A 46 5.26 -2.97 11.40
CA PRO A 46 5.59 -3.87 12.50
C PRO A 46 7.00 -3.64 13.08
N TYR A 47 7.84 -2.91 12.34
CA TYR A 47 9.19 -2.56 12.79
C TYR A 47 9.17 -1.12 13.29
N HIS A 48 9.41 -0.87 14.57
CA HIS A 48 9.44 0.46 15.19
C HIS A 48 8.09 1.19 15.22
N GLN A 49 6.99 0.56 14.77
CA GLN A 49 5.64 1.10 14.86
C GLN A 49 5.49 2.50 14.24
N TYR A 50 6.10 2.70 13.08
CA TYR A 50 5.92 3.94 12.34
C TYR A 50 4.53 3.95 11.68
N HIS A 51 3.88 5.11 11.71
CA HIS A 51 2.52 5.29 11.18
C HIS A 51 2.55 6.02 9.85
N PHE A 52 1.80 5.50 8.88
CA PHE A 52 1.67 6.12 7.58
C PHE A 52 0.19 6.26 7.23
N ASN A 53 -0.20 7.45 6.76
CA ASN A 53 -1.60 7.73 6.44
C ASN A 53 -2.10 6.91 5.27
N LEU A 54 -3.31 6.36 5.39
CA LEU A 54 -3.94 5.64 4.28
C LEU A 54 -4.25 6.57 3.11
N SER A 55 -4.49 7.85 3.37
CA SER A 55 -4.87 8.81 2.34
C SER A 55 -3.73 9.09 1.36
N ASP A 56 -2.49 9.22 1.84
CA ASP A 56 -1.37 9.63 1.01
C ASP A 56 -0.08 8.84 1.25
N GLY A 57 -0.08 7.90 2.20
CA GLY A 57 1.10 7.10 2.53
C GLY A 57 2.17 7.82 3.34
N ARG A 58 1.90 9.04 3.81
CA ARG A 58 2.89 9.85 4.50
C ARG A 58 2.86 9.68 6.01
N GLY A 59 4.01 9.78 6.62
CA GLY A 59 4.16 9.74 8.06
C GLY A 59 5.61 9.77 8.47
N GLN A 60 5.90 10.32 9.64
CA GLN A 60 7.25 10.36 10.22
C GLN A 60 8.30 11.01 9.29
N GLY A 61 7.88 11.96 8.44
CA GLY A 61 8.80 12.60 7.50
C GLY A 61 9.16 11.74 6.31
N MET A 62 8.50 10.59 6.14
CA MET A 62 8.72 9.65 5.05
C MET A 62 7.40 9.33 4.37
N TYR A 63 7.43 8.49 3.35
CA TYR A 63 6.19 8.04 2.70
C TYR A 63 6.33 6.64 2.15
N VAL A 64 5.19 5.94 2.10
CA VAL A 64 5.03 4.68 1.39
C VAL A 64 4.35 5.01 0.07
N ASP A 65 4.92 4.55 -1.04
CA ASP A 65 4.31 4.78 -2.34
C ASP A 65 2.92 4.15 -2.40
N LYS A 66 1.95 4.94 -2.83
CA LYS A 66 0.58 4.50 -2.98
C LYS A 66 0.25 4.36 -4.45
N TYR A 67 -0.34 3.22 -4.82
CA TYR A 67 -0.80 2.97 -6.18
C TYR A 67 -2.27 3.29 -6.29
N GLN A 68 -2.71 3.59 -7.50
CA GLN A 68 -4.12 3.74 -7.79
C GLN A 68 -4.68 2.39 -8.25
N LEU A 69 -5.93 2.13 -7.88
CA LEU A 69 -6.66 0.96 -8.35
C LEU A 69 -7.81 1.39 -9.24
N LYS A 70 -7.99 0.66 -10.33
CA LYS A 70 -9.07 0.91 -11.27
C LYS A 70 -9.81 -0.39 -11.51
N PHE A 71 -11.12 -0.35 -11.35
CA PHE A 71 -11.99 -1.50 -11.55
C PHE A 71 -12.80 -1.25 -12.82
N GLU A 72 -12.62 -2.11 -13.81
CA GLU A 72 -13.26 -1.92 -15.12
C GLU A 72 -13.52 -3.29 -15.77
N ASP A 73 -14.75 -3.51 -16.20
CA ASP A 73 -15.17 -4.75 -16.87
C ASP A 73 -14.80 -6.03 -16.12
N GLY A 74 -14.97 -6.00 -14.80
CA GLY A 74 -14.64 -7.13 -13.94
C GLY A 74 -13.14 -7.38 -13.76
N LYS A 75 -12.31 -6.45 -14.21
CA LYS A 75 -10.85 -6.54 -14.07
C LYS A 75 -10.34 -5.45 -13.14
N VAL A 76 -9.21 -5.71 -12.52
CA VAL A 76 -8.55 -4.77 -11.62
C VAL A 76 -7.24 -4.32 -12.25
N PHE A 77 -7.03 -3.02 -12.35
CA PHE A 77 -5.80 -2.44 -12.86
C PHE A 77 -5.08 -1.69 -11.75
N LEU A 78 -3.76 -1.87 -11.71
CA LEU A 78 -2.89 -1.16 -10.79
C LEU A 78 -2.14 -0.10 -11.58
N GLY A 79 -2.15 1.15 -11.09
CA GLY A 79 -1.52 2.25 -11.80
C GLY A 79 -0.66 3.11 -10.92
N LYS A 80 0.44 3.58 -11.49
CA LYS A 80 1.28 4.61 -10.92
C LYS A 80 1.50 5.66 -12.01
N GLU A 81 2.33 5.38 -13.00
CA GLU A 81 2.48 6.22 -14.18
C GLU A 81 1.72 5.63 -15.36
N LYS A 82 1.53 4.34 -15.38
CA LYS A 82 0.74 3.66 -16.39
C LYS A 82 0.02 2.47 -15.75
N TRP A 83 -1.04 2.02 -16.40
CA TRP A 83 -1.89 0.96 -15.87
C TRP A 83 -1.38 -0.41 -16.25
N SER A 84 -1.46 -1.33 -15.31
CA SER A 84 -1.15 -2.74 -15.52
C SER A 84 -2.29 -3.58 -14.97
N LEU A 85 -2.66 -4.63 -15.67
CA LEU A 85 -3.66 -5.56 -15.17
C LEU A 85 -3.11 -6.25 -13.92
N PHE A 86 -3.90 -6.18 -12.88
CA PHE A 86 -3.51 -6.72 -11.57
C PHE A 86 -3.68 -8.23 -11.52
#